data_4659b7ada7706fdb028efaea06db7649
#
_entry.id   4659b7ada7706fdb028efaea06db7649
#
_cell.length_a   1.000
_cell.length_b   1.000
_cell.length_c   1.000
_cell.angle_alpha   90.00
_cell.angle_beta   90.00
_cell.angle_gamma   90.00
#
_symmetry.space_group_name_H-M   'P 1'
#
loop_
_entity.id
_entity.type
_entity.pdbx_description
1 polymer ?
#
loop_
_entity_poly.entity_id
_entity_poly.type
_entity_poly.pdbx_seq_one_letter_code
_entity_poly.pdbx_strand_id
1 'polypeptide(L)'
;MLISSKKRIFVVILWLLLSPLLVTAANIPNTAQSATANQTSASTDMLGERLRTLANQTIADLQNRIDNDAPYLPAERASRLERIRLLPDGNDPELTEKYRRILEAYRIELDYAKSIETYQDVLHDAGSDRLVEFLRVGRLGFFYQSLDGRESGVWDSKQRQWRRLSSEDNEDISLDLRIAKELEPPQLMMVPLFGPESLPRSDRSSSENTQLPWTVAATDSTEMALAGKEGLFAALREFAANLKSDYPWPLLGLAGLTENNLLDRLADSRAMTTPEGVAELFALLNKLLDAQSRSLKFNAAVYAPTGVATEREVVRIGDFGLIADGRYLAYNRETARLAELSRQPGSAILAQAGRFGQESASLCRVAIDASSGQTLQLLVQIPSLAERIDQGGPVGYLILLLAGLALALSVYRFAQLTRVGQCMRSQLLGGNWLPDNPLGRILSKLEHSPMNDDEALYLVIEDALAAEQAKLDYGLTFLKLIAAIAPMLGLLGTVTGMIETFQAIALHGSGDPKLMSGGISEALVTTVEGLVTAIPILLLHSLLSGKSQALGALLEAHASAALAQRLEARHPVPGNA
;
A
#
# COMPACT_ATOMS: atom_id res chain seq x y z
N MET A 1 -3.78 -51.60 -41.70
CA MET A 1 -3.28 -52.93 -41.35
C MET A 1 -4.05 -53.32 -40.10
N LEU A 2 -5.24 -53.88 -40.30
CA LEU A 2 -5.52 -55.35 -40.31
C LEU A 2 -5.20 -55.99 -38.98
N ILE A 3 -6.22 -56.38 -38.32
CA ILE A 3 -6.62 -57.72 -37.79
C ILE A 3 -7.32 -57.45 -36.43
N SER A 4 -8.50 -57.79 -36.11
CA SER A 4 -9.54 -58.78 -36.45
C SER A 4 -10.43 -58.84 -35.20
N SER A 5 -11.71 -58.49 -35.24
CA SER A 5 -12.86 -59.37 -35.42
C SER A 5 -12.71 -60.75 -34.81
N LYS A 6 -13.34 -60.94 -33.64
CA LYS A 6 -14.05 -62.17 -33.22
C LYS A 6 -14.18 -62.19 -31.68
N LYS A 7 -15.39 -61.87 -31.18
CA LYS A 7 -16.07 -62.43 -29.99
C LYS A 7 -17.37 -61.66 -29.69
N ARG A 8 -18.25 -61.66 -30.64
CA ARG A 8 -19.69 -61.52 -30.41
C ARG A 8 -20.28 -62.81 -30.93
N ILE A 9 -20.87 -63.59 -30.08
CA ILE A 9 -21.72 -64.77 -30.22
C ILE A 9 -21.39 -65.68 -29.04
N PHE A 10 -21.95 -65.42 -27.86
CA PHE A 10 -22.15 -66.47 -26.82
C PHE A 10 -22.95 -65.95 -25.60
N VAL A 11 -24.04 -65.21 -25.78
CA VAL A 11 -24.97 -64.84 -24.70
C VAL A 11 -26.40 -64.75 -25.23
N VAL A 12 -26.87 -65.66 -26.06
CA VAL A 12 -28.27 -65.71 -26.50
C VAL A 12 -28.92 -67.11 -26.37
N ILE A 13 -28.31 -68.06 -25.71
CA ILE A 13 -28.94 -69.39 -25.46
C ILE A 13 -28.81 -69.75 -23.98
N LEU A 14 -29.56 -69.04 -23.10
CA LEU A 14 -29.85 -69.54 -21.75
C LEU A 14 -31.09 -68.84 -21.17
N TRP A 15 -32.13 -68.64 -21.97
CA TRP A 15 -33.38 -68.01 -21.50
C TRP A 15 -34.65 -68.75 -22.02
N LEU A 16 -34.59 -70.04 -22.05
CA LEU A 16 -35.77 -70.87 -22.37
C LEU A 16 -35.62 -72.26 -21.70
N LEU A 17 -35.90 -72.34 -20.42
CA LEU A 17 -36.31 -73.53 -19.69
C LEU A 17 -36.30 -73.21 -18.20
N LEU A 18 -37.38 -72.65 -17.68
CA LEU A 18 -37.90 -72.86 -16.33
C LEU A 18 -39.07 -71.90 -16.04
N SER A 19 -40.23 -72.33 -16.39
CA SER A 19 -41.51 -71.86 -15.79
C SER A 19 -42.33 -73.14 -15.45
N PRO A 20 -43.34 -73.06 -14.60
CA PRO A 20 -43.71 -72.11 -13.56
C PRO A 20 -43.91 -72.80 -12.17
N LEU A 21 -43.69 -72.08 -11.10
CA LEU A 21 -44.29 -72.42 -9.80
C LEU A 21 -45.12 -71.19 -9.35
N LEU A 22 -46.43 -71.36 -9.39
CA LEU A 22 -47.37 -70.47 -8.75
C LEU A 22 -47.03 -70.34 -7.26
N VAL A 23 -46.63 -69.15 -6.83
CA VAL A 23 -46.67 -68.73 -5.44
C VAL A 23 -47.70 -67.63 -5.35
N THR A 24 -48.81 -67.96 -4.73
CA THR A 24 -49.85 -67.03 -4.29
C THR A 24 -49.24 -65.82 -3.55
N ALA A 25 -49.31 -64.65 -4.18
CA ALA A 25 -48.95 -63.41 -3.49
C ALA A 25 -50.01 -63.18 -2.38
N ALA A 26 -49.60 -63.41 -1.14
CA ALA A 26 -50.34 -62.94 0.02
C ALA A 26 -50.38 -61.42 -0.03
N ASN A 27 -51.54 -60.85 0.01
CA ASN A 27 -51.83 -59.46 0.16
C ASN A 27 -51.20 -58.96 1.49
N ILE A 28 -49.99 -58.40 1.43
CA ILE A 28 -49.43 -57.67 2.56
C ILE A 28 -50.14 -56.32 2.57
N PRO A 29 -50.82 -55.98 3.66
CA PRO A 29 -51.63 -54.78 3.69
C PRO A 29 -50.70 -53.55 3.54
N ASN A 30 -51.12 -52.62 2.71
CA ASN A 30 -50.51 -51.35 2.33
C ASN A 30 -50.30 -50.37 3.51
N THR A 31 -50.41 -50.81 4.76
CA THR A 31 -50.28 -50.05 6.01
C THR A 31 -48.84 -49.72 6.39
N ALA A 32 -47.84 -50.49 5.97
CA ALA A 32 -46.45 -50.19 6.27
C ALA A 32 -45.89 -49.05 5.36
N GLN A 33 -46.32 -49.03 4.08
CA GLN A 33 -45.92 -47.95 3.15
C GLN A 33 -46.64 -46.65 3.46
N SER A 34 -47.88 -46.66 3.93
CA SER A 34 -48.60 -45.47 4.37
C SER A 34 -48.08 -44.92 5.71
N ALA A 35 -47.61 -45.77 6.61
CA ALA A 35 -47.01 -45.35 7.88
C ALA A 35 -45.63 -44.72 7.68
N THR A 36 -44.78 -45.29 6.80
CA THR A 36 -43.47 -44.68 6.43
C THR A 36 -43.67 -43.39 5.65
N ALA A 37 -44.59 -43.29 4.70
CA ALA A 37 -44.92 -42.06 3.98
C ALA A 37 -45.43 -40.95 4.91
N ASN A 38 -46.29 -41.29 5.88
CA ASN A 38 -46.78 -40.31 6.88
C ASN A 38 -45.70 -39.87 7.87
N GLN A 39 -44.78 -40.75 8.28
CA GLN A 39 -43.62 -40.39 9.10
C GLN A 39 -42.62 -39.51 8.34
N THR A 40 -42.42 -39.77 7.07
CA THR A 40 -41.51 -38.97 6.21
C THR A 40 -42.09 -37.59 5.94
N SER A 41 -43.38 -37.46 5.67
CA SER A 41 -44.04 -36.14 5.50
C SER A 41 -44.00 -35.32 6.80
N ALA A 42 -44.25 -35.96 7.95
CA ALA A 42 -44.16 -35.28 9.25
C ALA A 42 -42.73 -34.80 9.58
N SER A 43 -41.70 -35.58 9.26
CA SER A 43 -40.30 -35.18 9.47
C SER A 43 -39.86 -34.05 8.51
N THR A 44 -40.33 -34.06 7.26
CA THR A 44 -40.08 -33.00 6.28
C THR A 44 -40.77 -31.69 6.68
N ASP A 45 -41.99 -31.75 7.18
CA ASP A 45 -42.72 -30.58 7.67
C ASP A 45 -42.06 -30.01 8.92
N MET A 46 -41.58 -30.83 9.85
CA MET A 46 -40.85 -30.40 11.03
C MET A 46 -39.53 -29.73 10.66
N LEU A 47 -38.77 -30.23 9.68
CA LEU A 47 -37.53 -29.62 9.18
C LEU A 47 -37.84 -28.26 8.54
N GLY A 48 -38.89 -28.18 7.72
CA GLY A 48 -39.36 -26.93 7.11
C GLY A 48 -39.72 -25.87 8.15
N GLU A 49 -40.45 -26.25 9.19
CA GLU A 49 -40.86 -25.34 10.27
C GLU A 49 -39.65 -24.82 11.08
N ARG A 50 -38.67 -25.69 11.38
CA ARG A 50 -37.42 -25.28 12.02
C ARG A 50 -36.63 -24.30 11.18
N LEU A 51 -36.51 -24.53 9.88
CA LEU A 51 -35.82 -23.61 8.97
C LEU A 51 -36.55 -22.26 8.84
N ARG A 52 -37.88 -22.23 8.81
CA ARG A 52 -38.67 -20.99 8.83
C ARG A 52 -38.44 -20.20 10.13
N THR A 53 -38.48 -20.88 11.27
CA THR A 53 -38.20 -20.28 12.57
C THR A 53 -36.80 -19.68 12.61
N LEU A 54 -35.79 -20.41 12.12
CA LEU A 54 -34.42 -19.95 12.06
C LEU A 54 -34.27 -18.74 11.12
N ALA A 55 -34.89 -18.73 9.94
CA ALA A 55 -34.88 -17.59 9.03
C ALA A 55 -35.44 -16.33 9.71
N ASN A 56 -36.58 -16.44 10.41
CA ASN A 56 -37.21 -15.32 11.10
C ASN A 56 -36.35 -14.83 12.29
N GLN A 57 -35.70 -15.73 13.03
CA GLN A 57 -34.75 -15.39 14.08
C GLN A 57 -33.54 -14.65 13.49
N THR A 58 -32.98 -15.17 12.39
CA THR A 58 -31.83 -14.56 11.72
C THR A 58 -32.11 -13.13 11.22
N ILE A 59 -33.33 -12.89 10.68
CA ILE A 59 -33.76 -11.55 10.28
C ILE A 59 -33.89 -10.63 11.49
N ALA A 60 -34.43 -11.14 12.60
CA ALA A 60 -34.58 -10.37 13.84
C ALA A 60 -33.18 -10.02 14.44
N ASP A 61 -32.27 -10.98 14.45
CA ASP A 61 -30.90 -10.77 14.92
C ASP A 61 -30.18 -9.72 14.06
N LEU A 62 -30.32 -9.79 12.73
CA LEU A 62 -29.72 -8.81 11.83
C LEU A 62 -30.36 -7.42 12.03
N GLN A 63 -31.67 -7.33 12.26
CA GLN A 63 -32.33 -6.07 12.59
C GLN A 63 -31.78 -5.46 13.88
N ASN A 64 -31.74 -6.25 14.96
CA ASN A 64 -31.21 -5.80 16.24
C ASN A 64 -29.77 -5.29 16.12
N ARG A 65 -29.00 -5.92 15.27
CA ARG A 65 -27.62 -5.52 15.00
C ARG A 65 -27.56 -4.19 14.26
N ILE A 66 -28.39 -4.01 13.22
CA ILE A 66 -28.47 -2.75 12.46
C ILE A 66 -28.94 -1.61 13.36
N ASP A 67 -29.90 -1.85 14.24
CA ASP A 67 -30.44 -0.85 15.17
C ASP A 67 -29.42 -0.41 16.24
N ASN A 68 -28.45 -1.26 16.54
CA ASN A 68 -27.35 -0.98 17.49
C ASN A 68 -26.05 -0.51 16.85
N ASP A 69 -25.98 -0.47 15.53
CA ASP A 69 -24.83 -0.02 14.75
C ASP A 69 -24.81 1.51 14.60
N ALA A 70 -23.74 2.05 13.98
CA ALA A 70 -23.74 3.44 13.55
C ALA A 70 -24.87 3.68 12.53
N PRO A 71 -25.55 4.84 12.57
CA PRO A 71 -26.76 5.10 11.78
C PRO A 71 -26.44 5.51 10.32
N TYR A 72 -25.64 4.73 9.63
CA TYR A 72 -25.38 4.94 8.20
C TYR A 72 -26.43 4.25 7.35
N LEU A 73 -26.89 4.93 6.29
CA LEU A 73 -27.90 4.44 5.34
C LEU A 73 -29.12 3.78 6.01
N PRO A 74 -29.73 4.36 7.06
CA PRO A 74 -30.73 3.69 7.88
C PRO A 74 -31.98 3.31 7.08
N ALA A 75 -32.44 4.15 6.17
CA ALA A 75 -33.61 3.91 5.33
C ALA A 75 -33.41 2.74 4.36
N GLU A 76 -32.22 2.64 3.75
CA GLU A 76 -31.89 1.56 2.82
C GLU A 76 -31.80 0.22 3.53
N ARG A 77 -31.08 0.18 4.67
CA ARG A 77 -30.90 -1.04 5.47
C ARG A 77 -32.23 -1.56 6.01
N ALA A 78 -33.10 -0.68 6.54
CA ALA A 78 -34.42 -1.02 6.98
C ALA A 78 -35.33 -1.54 5.84
N SER A 79 -35.32 -0.86 4.69
CA SER A 79 -36.07 -1.27 3.50
C SER A 79 -35.64 -2.64 2.96
N ARG A 80 -34.34 -2.96 3.05
CA ARG A 80 -33.81 -4.28 2.66
C ARG A 80 -34.38 -5.40 3.53
N LEU A 81 -34.40 -5.23 4.84
CA LEU A 81 -34.93 -6.23 5.76
C LEU A 81 -36.45 -6.35 5.65
N GLU A 82 -37.16 -5.24 5.46
CA GLU A 82 -38.63 -5.27 5.29
C GLU A 82 -39.01 -6.04 4.03
N ARG A 83 -38.29 -5.86 2.92
CA ARG A 83 -38.52 -6.68 1.70
C ARG A 83 -38.33 -8.17 1.94
N ILE A 84 -37.39 -8.56 2.80
CA ILE A 84 -37.15 -9.98 3.14
C ILE A 84 -38.28 -10.50 4.04
N ARG A 85 -38.78 -9.69 4.98
CA ARG A 85 -39.93 -10.07 5.85
C ARG A 85 -41.21 -10.31 5.07
N LEU A 86 -41.42 -9.52 4.01
CA LEU A 86 -42.61 -9.64 3.16
C LEU A 86 -42.55 -10.85 2.21
N LEU A 87 -41.44 -11.56 2.11
CA LEU A 87 -41.38 -12.80 1.34
C LEU A 87 -42.20 -13.87 2.01
N PRO A 88 -42.98 -14.67 1.24
CA PRO A 88 -43.80 -15.72 1.78
C PRO A 88 -42.95 -16.81 2.44
N ASP A 89 -43.48 -17.39 3.52
CA ASP A 89 -42.91 -18.52 4.26
C ASP A 89 -43.48 -19.87 3.78
N GLY A 90 -43.94 -19.93 2.54
CA GLY A 90 -44.69 -21.06 2.00
C GLY A 90 -43.86 -22.29 1.66
N ASN A 91 -43.87 -22.69 0.37
CA ASN A 91 -43.24 -23.89 -0.15
C ASN A 91 -41.69 -23.79 -0.21
N ASP A 92 -41.04 -24.92 -0.43
CA ASP A 92 -39.56 -25.01 -0.46
C ASP A 92 -38.86 -24.01 -1.42
N PRO A 93 -39.37 -23.68 -2.62
CA PRO A 93 -38.80 -22.65 -3.46
C PRO A 93 -38.84 -21.25 -2.83
N GLU A 94 -39.90 -20.91 -2.11
CA GLU A 94 -40.07 -19.62 -1.45
C GLU A 94 -39.11 -19.48 -0.25
N LEU A 95 -38.99 -20.53 0.55
CA LEU A 95 -38.02 -20.58 1.65
C LEU A 95 -36.58 -20.48 1.14
N THR A 96 -36.23 -21.13 0.03
CA THR A 96 -34.92 -21.05 -0.62
C THR A 96 -34.62 -19.60 -1.04
N GLU A 97 -35.60 -18.92 -1.65
CA GLU A 97 -35.41 -17.50 -2.05
C GLU A 97 -35.27 -16.59 -0.84
N LYS A 98 -36.04 -16.82 0.23
CA LYS A 98 -35.91 -16.08 1.49
C LYS A 98 -34.51 -16.20 2.08
N TYR A 99 -33.98 -17.42 2.17
CA TYR A 99 -32.59 -17.63 2.62
C TYR A 99 -31.54 -16.97 1.70
N ARG A 100 -31.74 -17.03 0.39
CA ARG A 100 -30.86 -16.38 -0.56
C ARG A 100 -30.81 -14.86 -0.33
N ARG A 101 -31.96 -14.23 -0.05
CA ARG A 101 -32.06 -12.81 0.29
C ARG A 101 -31.44 -12.47 1.65
N ILE A 102 -31.58 -13.35 2.64
CA ILE A 102 -30.93 -13.20 3.94
C ILE A 102 -29.40 -13.23 3.76
N LEU A 103 -28.87 -14.21 3.01
CA LEU A 103 -27.43 -14.30 2.73
C LEU A 103 -26.90 -13.09 1.95
N GLU A 104 -27.67 -12.58 0.98
CA GLU A 104 -27.35 -11.35 0.25
C GLU A 104 -27.29 -10.15 1.21
N ALA A 105 -28.24 -10.03 2.14
CA ALA A 105 -28.23 -8.97 3.14
C ALA A 105 -26.99 -9.06 4.05
N TYR A 106 -26.63 -10.25 4.53
CA TYR A 106 -25.40 -10.45 5.30
C TYR A 106 -24.15 -10.12 4.51
N ARG A 107 -24.10 -10.49 3.21
CA ARG A 107 -22.98 -10.16 2.34
C ARG A 107 -22.78 -8.65 2.23
N ILE A 108 -23.85 -7.90 2.00
CA ILE A 108 -23.80 -6.44 1.92
C ILE A 108 -23.32 -5.84 3.25
N GLU A 109 -23.83 -6.35 4.38
CA GLU A 109 -23.38 -5.89 5.71
C GLU A 109 -21.90 -6.19 5.97
N LEU A 110 -21.38 -7.33 5.50
CA LEU A 110 -19.94 -7.66 5.57
C LEU A 110 -19.11 -6.78 4.63
N ASP A 111 -19.63 -6.46 3.44
CA ASP A 111 -18.93 -5.61 2.46
C ASP A 111 -18.83 -4.16 2.94
N TYR A 112 -19.78 -3.68 3.74
CA TYR A 112 -19.66 -2.37 4.40
C TYR A 112 -18.41 -2.25 5.27
N ALA A 113 -17.93 -3.34 5.86
CA ALA A 113 -16.74 -3.31 6.70
C ALA A 113 -15.43 -3.07 5.93
N LYS A 114 -15.42 -3.34 4.62
CA LYS A 114 -14.24 -3.20 3.74
C LYS A 114 -14.24 -1.93 2.92
N SER A 115 -15.40 -1.26 2.81
CA SER A 115 -15.56 -0.08 1.95
C SER A 115 -15.47 1.22 2.74
N ILE A 116 -14.96 2.25 2.07
CA ILE A 116 -15.02 3.63 2.53
C ILE A 116 -15.94 4.38 1.58
N GLU A 117 -16.94 5.05 2.12
CA GLU A 117 -17.96 5.73 1.34
C GLU A 117 -18.26 7.11 1.88
N THR A 118 -18.60 8.02 0.96
CA THR A 118 -19.03 9.38 1.27
C THR A 118 -20.39 9.64 0.64
N TYR A 119 -21.24 10.33 1.37
CA TYR A 119 -22.54 10.80 0.86
C TYR A 119 -23.03 12.00 1.65
N GLN A 120 -23.93 12.77 1.06
CA GLN A 120 -24.57 13.90 1.74
C GLN A 120 -25.96 13.51 2.22
N ASP A 121 -26.23 13.80 3.49
CA ASP A 121 -27.54 13.56 4.08
C ASP A 121 -27.78 14.52 5.26
N VAL A 122 -28.99 14.50 5.80
CA VAL A 122 -29.35 15.34 6.93
C VAL A 122 -28.86 14.71 8.23
N LEU A 123 -28.05 15.48 8.97
CA LEU A 123 -27.66 15.13 10.33
C LEU A 123 -28.79 15.55 11.28
N HIS A 124 -29.38 14.58 11.95
CA HIS A 124 -30.34 14.77 13.03
C HIS A 124 -29.60 14.80 14.38
N ASP A 125 -29.30 15.98 14.91
CA ASP A 125 -28.61 16.14 16.19
C ASP A 125 -29.34 17.13 17.08
N ALA A 126 -29.71 16.69 18.28
CA ALA A 126 -30.23 17.45 19.43
C ALA A 126 -31.16 18.65 19.09
N GLY A 127 -32.00 18.51 18.04
CA GLY A 127 -33.01 19.52 17.67
C GLY A 127 -32.61 20.46 16.54
N SER A 128 -31.52 20.19 15.83
CA SER A 128 -31.16 20.88 14.58
C SER A 128 -30.91 19.89 13.46
N ASP A 129 -31.73 19.99 12.40
CA ASP A 129 -31.51 19.25 11.15
C ASP A 129 -30.61 20.08 10.24
N ARG A 130 -29.46 19.55 9.87
CA ARG A 130 -28.51 20.23 8.98
C ARG A 130 -27.93 19.26 7.95
N LEU A 131 -27.80 19.73 6.72
CA LEU A 131 -27.18 18.98 5.66
C LEU A 131 -25.66 18.93 5.91
N VAL A 132 -25.12 17.72 5.93
CA VAL A 132 -23.69 17.46 6.16
C VAL A 132 -23.16 16.45 5.15
N GLU A 133 -21.85 16.32 5.10
CA GLU A 133 -21.19 15.26 4.37
C GLU A 133 -20.76 14.16 5.34
N PHE A 134 -21.20 12.96 5.09
CA PHE A 134 -20.82 11.77 5.86
C PHE A 134 -19.62 11.05 5.23
N LEU A 135 -18.74 10.57 6.09
CA LEU A 135 -17.66 9.65 5.76
C LEU A 135 -17.85 8.37 6.59
N ARG A 136 -18.01 7.25 5.92
CA ARG A 136 -18.04 5.93 6.54
C ARG A 136 -16.74 5.21 6.27
N VAL A 137 -16.04 4.81 7.32
CA VAL A 137 -14.80 4.03 7.27
C VAL A 137 -15.09 2.62 7.76
N GLY A 138 -15.48 1.77 6.84
CA GLY A 138 -15.93 0.43 7.17
C GLY A 138 -17.09 0.43 8.19
N ARG A 139 -16.93 -0.37 9.22
CA ARG A 139 -17.79 -0.38 10.43
C ARG A 139 -17.06 0.18 11.66
N LEU A 140 -15.82 0.68 11.49
CA LEU A 140 -14.98 1.19 12.56
C LEU A 140 -15.28 2.63 12.92
N GLY A 141 -15.61 3.45 11.92
CA GLY A 141 -15.83 4.87 12.12
C GLY A 141 -16.91 5.42 11.20
N PHE A 142 -17.76 6.27 11.76
CA PHE A 142 -18.77 7.01 11.04
C PHE A 142 -18.66 8.48 11.43
N PHE A 143 -18.37 9.31 10.47
CA PHE A 143 -18.04 10.72 10.65
C PHE A 143 -18.98 11.59 9.87
N TYR A 144 -19.17 12.83 10.33
CA TYR A 144 -19.75 13.89 9.51
C TYR A 144 -18.81 15.07 9.44
N GLN A 145 -18.92 15.85 8.37
CA GLN A 145 -18.34 17.18 8.25
C GLN A 145 -19.40 18.16 7.74
N SER A 146 -19.46 19.35 8.33
CA SER A 146 -20.31 20.44 7.83
C SER A 146 -19.86 20.86 6.43
N LEU A 147 -20.80 21.29 5.57
CA LEU A 147 -20.49 21.64 4.18
C LEU A 147 -19.51 22.82 4.06
N ASP A 148 -19.38 23.65 5.09
CA ASP A 148 -18.38 24.72 5.16
C ASP A 148 -17.00 24.24 5.65
N GLY A 149 -16.85 22.94 5.96
CA GLY A 149 -15.61 22.30 6.41
C GLY A 149 -15.14 22.69 7.81
N ARG A 150 -15.94 23.44 8.59
CA ARG A 150 -15.51 23.99 9.88
C ARG A 150 -15.71 23.06 11.06
N GLU A 151 -16.60 22.12 10.94
CA GLU A 151 -16.99 21.25 12.03
C GLU A 151 -17.09 19.81 11.54
N SER A 152 -16.52 18.87 12.32
CA SER A 152 -16.69 17.44 12.13
C SER A 152 -17.03 16.75 13.45
N GLY A 153 -17.65 15.60 13.33
CA GLY A 153 -17.94 14.74 14.47
C GLY A 153 -17.85 13.28 14.11
N VAL A 154 -17.71 12.45 15.15
CA VAL A 154 -17.68 11.00 15.07
C VAL A 154 -18.84 10.41 15.85
N TRP A 155 -19.41 9.34 15.34
CA TRP A 155 -20.44 8.59 16.05
C TRP A 155 -19.83 7.71 17.13
N ASP A 156 -20.23 7.93 18.39
CA ASP A 156 -19.88 7.07 19.51
C ASP A 156 -20.96 5.98 19.67
N SER A 157 -20.66 4.77 19.20
CA SER A 157 -21.59 3.64 19.23
C SER A 157 -21.93 3.19 20.67
N LYS A 158 -21.03 3.44 21.66
CA LYS A 158 -21.28 3.09 23.08
C LYS A 158 -22.26 4.05 23.74
N GLN A 159 -22.12 5.34 23.44
CA GLN A 159 -22.99 6.40 23.97
C GLN A 159 -24.18 6.72 23.07
N ARG A 160 -24.19 6.20 21.82
CA ARG A 160 -25.20 6.44 20.79
C ARG A 160 -25.45 7.93 20.54
N GLN A 161 -24.36 8.70 20.43
CA GLN A 161 -24.41 10.14 20.19
C GLN A 161 -23.24 10.59 19.33
N TRP A 162 -23.42 11.74 18.69
CA TRP A 162 -22.35 12.41 17.97
C TRP A 162 -21.40 13.10 18.94
N ARG A 163 -20.10 12.91 18.73
CA ARG A 163 -19.03 13.56 19.47
C ARG A 163 -18.25 14.47 18.55
N ARG A 164 -18.16 15.74 18.90
CA ARG A 164 -17.41 16.73 18.13
C ARG A 164 -15.92 16.40 18.15
N LEU A 165 -15.27 16.56 16.98
CA LEU A 165 -13.85 16.38 16.79
C LEU A 165 -13.05 17.65 17.05
N SER A 166 -11.74 17.50 17.29
CA SER A 166 -10.80 18.61 17.41
C SER A 166 -10.57 19.31 16.04
N SER A 167 -9.95 20.47 16.04
CA SER A 167 -9.59 21.16 14.79
C SER A 167 -8.60 20.35 13.95
N GLU A 168 -7.67 19.65 14.60
CA GLU A 168 -6.67 18.80 13.94
C GLU A 168 -7.32 17.58 13.29
N ASP A 169 -8.24 16.91 14.01
CA ASP A 169 -9.01 15.80 13.44
C ASP A 169 -9.93 16.27 12.31
N ASN A 170 -10.48 17.50 12.38
CA ASN A 170 -11.31 18.05 11.31
C ASN A 170 -10.53 18.26 10.01
N GLU A 171 -9.25 18.64 10.08
CA GLU A 171 -8.38 18.75 8.91
C GLU A 171 -8.13 17.38 8.30
N ASP A 172 -7.89 16.35 9.12
CA ASP A 172 -7.72 14.97 8.67
C ASP A 172 -8.99 14.47 7.97
N ILE A 173 -10.18 14.61 8.57
CA ILE A 173 -11.46 14.21 7.96
C ILE A 173 -11.70 14.94 6.64
N SER A 174 -11.31 16.23 6.54
CA SER A 174 -11.42 17.00 5.29
C SER A 174 -10.53 16.41 4.18
N LEU A 175 -9.33 15.94 4.51
CA LEU A 175 -8.43 15.25 3.58
C LEU A 175 -9.00 13.87 3.22
N ASP A 176 -9.45 13.12 4.21
CA ASP A 176 -9.99 11.77 4.03
C ASP A 176 -11.24 11.76 3.14
N LEU A 177 -12.10 12.77 3.26
CA LEU A 177 -13.24 12.98 2.35
C LEU A 177 -12.78 13.20 0.89
N ARG A 178 -11.70 13.95 0.67
CA ARG A 178 -11.16 14.15 -0.68
C ARG A 178 -10.54 12.87 -1.25
N ILE A 179 -9.85 12.09 -0.41
CA ILE A 179 -9.31 10.78 -0.80
C ILE A 179 -10.44 9.82 -1.16
N ALA A 180 -11.47 9.74 -0.32
CA ALA A 180 -12.61 8.86 -0.54
C ALA A 180 -13.43 9.24 -1.79
N LYS A 181 -13.40 10.51 -2.21
CA LYS A 181 -13.99 11.01 -3.47
C LYS A 181 -13.05 10.88 -4.68
N GLU A 182 -11.87 10.28 -4.52
CA GLU A 182 -10.85 10.18 -5.56
C GLU A 182 -10.34 11.54 -6.09
N LEU A 183 -10.47 12.60 -5.28
CA LEU A 183 -9.95 13.93 -5.61
C LEU A 183 -8.47 14.10 -5.25
N GLU A 184 -7.95 13.19 -4.43
CA GLU A 184 -6.55 13.09 -4.03
C GLU A 184 -6.00 11.70 -4.38
N PRO A 185 -4.68 11.56 -4.64
CA PRO A 185 -4.07 10.26 -4.86
C PRO A 185 -4.28 9.32 -3.68
N PRO A 186 -4.37 7.98 -3.91
CA PRO A 186 -4.45 6.99 -2.84
C PRO A 186 -3.28 7.13 -1.87
N GLN A 187 -3.58 7.34 -0.60
CA GLN A 187 -2.62 7.45 0.49
C GLN A 187 -3.21 6.90 1.78
N LEU A 188 -2.40 6.79 2.83
CA LEU A 188 -2.90 6.40 4.14
C LEU A 188 -3.82 7.51 4.69
N MET A 189 -5.01 7.11 5.13
CA MET A 189 -6.00 8.00 5.75
C MET A 189 -5.75 8.08 7.25
N MET A 190 -5.80 9.28 7.81
CA MET A 190 -5.56 9.52 9.23
C MET A 190 -6.88 9.68 9.97
N VAL A 191 -7.37 8.60 10.55
CA VAL A 191 -8.73 8.54 11.10
C VAL A 191 -8.70 8.50 12.63
N PRO A 192 -9.50 9.32 13.33
CA PRO A 192 -9.70 9.22 14.77
C PRO A 192 -10.63 8.04 15.10
N LEU A 193 -10.08 6.93 15.57
CA LEU A 193 -10.82 5.72 15.95
C LEU A 193 -10.75 5.47 17.46
N PHE A 194 -11.74 4.75 17.98
CA PHE A 194 -11.68 4.27 19.36
C PHE A 194 -10.61 3.19 19.52
N GLY A 195 -9.83 3.29 20.59
CA GLY A 195 -8.72 2.39 20.89
C GLY A 195 -9.15 0.92 20.94
N PRO A 196 -8.20 -0.01 20.72
CA PRO A 196 -8.49 -1.43 20.58
C PRO A 196 -8.96 -2.09 21.87
N GLU A 197 -9.90 -3.02 21.75
CA GLU A 197 -10.41 -3.85 22.83
C GLU A 197 -9.60 -5.15 22.91
N SER A 198 -9.19 -5.53 24.15
CA SER A 198 -8.55 -6.82 24.35
C SER A 198 -9.62 -7.92 24.27
N LEU A 199 -9.37 -8.93 23.45
CA LEU A 199 -10.18 -10.14 23.51
C LEU A 199 -10.03 -10.77 24.90
N PRO A 200 -11.12 -11.21 25.55
CA PRO A 200 -10.99 -12.00 26.75
C PRO A 200 -10.09 -13.20 26.42
N ARG A 201 -9.06 -13.43 27.23
CA ARG A 201 -8.23 -14.64 27.10
C ARG A 201 -9.18 -15.83 27.13
N SER A 202 -9.44 -16.43 26.00
CA SER A 202 -9.99 -17.77 25.98
C SER A 202 -8.89 -18.64 26.57
N ASP A 203 -9.10 -19.10 27.81
CA ASP A 203 -8.33 -20.21 28.32
C ASP A 203 -8.42 -21.32 27.27
N ARG A 204 -7.31 -21.62 26.60
CA ARG A 204 -7.21 -22.73 25.63
C ARG A 204 -7.47 -24.10 26.31
N SER A 205 -7.74 -24.10 27.60
CA SER A 205 -8.06 -25.29 28.40
C SER A 205 -9.57 -25.57 28.52
N SER A 206 -10.42 -24.66 28.09
CA SER A 206 -11.87 -24.90 28.05
C SER A 206 -12.34 -25.14 26.61
N SER A 207 -11.75 -26.15 25.94
CA SER A 207 -12.53 -26.98 25.02
C SER A 207 -13.52 -27.81 25.84
N GLU A 208 -14.26 -27.17 26.71
CA GLU A 208 -15.49 -27.76 27.17
C GLU A 208 -16.41 -27.83 25.97
N ASN A 209 -16.47 -29.05 25.45
CA ASN A 209 -17.58 -29.69 24.82
C ASN A 209 -18.89 -29.06 25.33
N THR A 210 -19.28 -27.90 24.80
CA THR A 210 -20.66 -27.57 24.71
C THR A 210 -21.19 -28.44 23.59
N GLN A 211 -21.24 -29.75 23.88
CA GLN A 211 -22.09 -30.69 23.19
C GLN A 211 -23.49 -30.10 23.38
N LEU A 212 -23.93 -29.36 22.37
CA LEU A 212 -25.36 -29.14 22.19
C LEU A 212 -26.00 -30.54 22.25
N PRO A 213 -27.06 -30.73 23.05
CA PRO A 213 -27.59 -32.06 23.41
C PRO A 213 -28.30 -32.78 22.26
N TRP A 214 -27.77 -32.72 21.03
CA TRP A 214 -28.42 -33.24 19.83
C TRP A 214 -27.44 -34.06 18.95
N THR A 215 -26.90 -35.14 19.49
CA THR A 215 -26.47 -36.25 18.65
C THR A 215 -27.69 -37.04 18.20
N VAL A 216 -28.38 -36.53 17.18
CA VAL A 216 -29.33 -37.38 16.45
C VAL A 216 -28.51 -38.21 15.49
N ALA A 217 -28.47 -39.52 15.74
CA ALA A 217 -27.97 -40.50 14.77
C ALA A 217 -28.71 -40.27 13.44
N ALA A 218 -27.93 -40.08 12.36
CA ALA A 218 -28.46 -40.00 11.02
C ALA A 218 -29.20 -41.29 10.69
N THR A 219 -30.51 -41.28 10.73
CA THR A 219 -31.38 -42.35 10.31
C THR A 219 -31.78 -42.14 8.85
N ASP A 220 -31.98 -43.19 8.07
CA ASP A 220 -32.37 -43.20 6.64
C ASP A 220 -33.58 -42.28 6.30
N SER A 221 -34.36 -41.90 7.30
CA SER A 221 -35.45 -40.92 7.19
C SER A 221 -35.02 -39.48 6.97
N THR A 222 -33.74 -39.15 7.25
CA THR A 222 -33.21 -37.80 7.07
C THR A 222 -32.84 -37.52 5.59
N GLU A 223 -32.38 -38.52 4.84
CA GLU A 223 -32.08 -38.37 3.41
C GLU A 223 -33.31 -38.09 2.56
N MET A 224 -34.47 -38.69 2.90
CA MET A 224 -35.72 -38.47 2.18
C MET A 224 -36.38 -37.13 2.52
N ALA A 225 -36.17 -36.60 3.74
CA ALA A 225 -36.63 -35.26 4.13
C ALA A 225 -35.84 -34.13 3.47
N LEU A 226 -34.61 -34.42 2.98
CA LEU A 226 -33.73 -33.47 2.30
C LEU A 226 -34.06 -33.30 0.81
N ALA A 227 -34.75 -34.26 0.18
CA ALA A 227 -34.99 -34.32 -1.27
C ALA A 227 -35.73 -33.09 -1.87
N GLY A 228 -36.45 -32.29 -1.04
CA GLY A 228 -37.11 -31.05 -1.48
C GLY A 228 -36.31 -29.76 -1.21
N LYS A 229 -35.20 -29.82 -0.41
CA LYS A 229 -34.47 -28.67 0.09
C LYS A 229 -33.05 -28.55 -0.45
N GLU A 230 -32.72 -29.35 -1.46
CA GLU A 230 -31.37 -29.36 -2.07
C GLU A 230 -30.89 -27.99 -2.57
N GLY A 231 -31.83 -27.21 -3.15
CA GLY A 231 -31.52 -25.87 -3.65
C GLY A 231 -31.14 -24.87 -2.55
N LEU A 232 -31.80 -24.99 -1.37
CA LEU A 232 -31.48 -24.17 -0.21
C LEU A 232 -30.08 -24.49 0.35
N PHE A 233 -29.81 -25.76 0.57
CA PHE A 233 -28.52 -26.19 1.10
C PHE A 233 -27.37 -25.97 0.11
N ALA A 234 -27.64 -26.06 -1.20
CA ALA A 234 -26.67 -25.70 -2.23
C ALA A 234 -26.31 -24.22 -2.16
N ALA A 235 -27.29 -23.31 -2.03
CA ALA A 235 -27.04 -21.88 -1.89
C ALA A 235 -26.25 -21.53 -0.62
N LEU A 236 -26.54 -22.19 0.50
CA LEU A 236 -25.80 -22.00 1.76
C LEU A 236 -24.35 -22.47 1.64
N ARG A 237 -24.09 -23.63 1.02
CA ARG A 237 -22.74 -24.14 0.78
C ARG A 237 -21.94 -23.25 -0.16
N GLU A 238 -22.56 -22.81 -1.25
CA GLU A 238 -21.96 -21.89 -2.19
C GLU A 238 -21.56 -20.58 -1.50
N PHE A 239 -22.45 -20.05 -0.66
CA PHE A 239 -22.16 -18.86 0.12
C PHE A 239 -20.97 -19.08 1.10
N ALA A 240 -20.95 -20.20 1.83
CA ALA A 240 -19.86 -20.53 2.73
C ALA A 240 -18.50 -20.70 2.00
N ALA A 241 -18.52 -21.31 0.82
CA ALA A 241 -17.32 -21.46 -0.03
C ALA A 241 -16.81 -20.12 -0.54
N ASN A 242 -17.71 -19.23 -1.02
CA ASN A 242 -17.38 -17.89 -1.45
C ASN A 242 -16.84 -17.05 -0.28
N LEU A 243 -17.46 -17.16 0.89
CA LEU A 243 -17.02 -16.48 2.10
C LEU A 243 -15.57 -16.88 2.47
N LYS A 244 -15.21 -18.16 2.32
CA LYS A 244 -13.85 -18.64 2.56
C LYS A 244 -12.83 -17.98 1.64
N SER A 245 -13.16 -17.72 0.38
CA SER A 245 -12.25 -17.06 -0.57
C SER A 245 -12.09 -15.57 -0.31
N ASP A 246 -13.16 -14.91 0.16
CA ASP A 246 -13.23 -13.45 0.26
C ASP A 246 -12.59 -12.89 1.54
N TYR A 247 -12.41 -13.73 2.56
CA TYR A 247 -11.91 -13.29 3.88
C TYR A 247 -10.61 -14.00 4.29
N PRO A 248 -9.71 -13.30 5.01
CA PRO A 248 -8.50 -13.90 5.55
C PRO A 248 -8.81 -14.71 6.83
N TRP A 249 -9.53 -15.83 6.70
CA TRP A 249 -9.98 -16.69 7.79
C TRP A 249 -8.89 -17.15 8.76
N PRO A 250 -7.66 -17.49 8.30
CA PRO A 250 -6.59 -17.84 9.22
C PRO A 250 -6.24 -16.71 10.20
N LEU A 251 -6.36 -15.43 9.75
CA LEU A 251 -6.15 -14.28 10.63
C LEU A 251 -7.22 -14.21 11.73
N LEU A 252 -8.48 -14.51 11.41
CA LEU A 252 -9.57 -14.57 12.39
C LEU A 252 -9.40 -15.74 13.36
N GLY A 253 -8.89 -16.87 12.86
CA GLY A 253 -8.50 -18.03 13.69
C GLY A 253 -7.35 -17.70 14.65
N LEU A 254 -6.32 -16.98 14.18
CA LEU A 254 -5.24 -16.49 15.03
C LEU A 254 -5.74 -15.55 16.13
N ALA A 255 -6.74 -14.73 15.81
CA ALA A 255 -7.41 -13.87 16.79
C ALA A 255 -8.38 -14.62 17.72
N GLY A 256 -8.54 -15.95 17.58
CA GLY A 256 -9.45 -16.75 18.41
C GLY A 256 -10.94 -16.50 18.13
N LEU A 257 -11.27 -15.85 17.02
CA LEU A 257 -12.65 -15.52 16.66
C LEU A 257 -13.40 -16.66 15.97
N THR A 258 -12.66 -17.57 15.33
CA THR A 258 -13.19 -18.71 14.60
C THR A 258 -12.33 -19.96 14.81
N GLU A 259 -12.96 -21.13 14.71
CA GLU A 259 -12.21 -22.39 14.57
C GLU A 259 -11.59 -22.46 13.17
N ASN A 260 -10.35 -22.93 13.08
CA ASN A 260 -9.60 -22.98 11.81
C ASN A 260 -10.32 -23.79 10.71
N ASN A 261 -11.13 -24.80 11.09
CA ASN A 261 -11.80 -25.73 10.17
C ASN A 261 -13.32 -25.49 10.05
N LEU A 262 -13.87 -24.45 10.69
CA LEU A 262 -15.31 -24.21 10.72
C LEU A 262 -15.90 -24.06 9.33
N LEU A 263 -15.27 -23.24 8.48
CA LEU A 263 -15.73 -23.04 7.11
C LEU A 263 -15.57 -24.27 6.22
N ASP A 264 -14.52 -25.05 6.44
CA ASP A 264 -14.35 -26.32 5.71
C ASP A 264 -15.47 -27.29 6.05
N ARG A 265 -15.84 -27.36 7.34
CA ARG A 265 -17.01 -28.15 7.77
C ARG A 265 -18.30 -27.62 7.16
N LEU A 266 -18.52 -26.32 7.16
CA LEU A 266 -19.75 -25.69 6.63
C LEU A 266 -19.83 -25.76 5.10
N ALA A 267 -18.71 -25.78 4.41
CA ALA A 267 -18.65 -26.01 2.96
C ALA A 267 -18.85 -27.50 2.59
N ASP A 268 -18.66 -28.44 3.55
CA ASP A 268 -18.90 -29.84 3.33
C ASP A 268 -20.41 -30.13 3.21
N SER A 269 -20.76 -31.04 2.28
CA SER A 269 -22.14 -31.39 1.96
C SER A 269 -22.92 -31.95 3.15
N ARG A 270 -22.27 -32.58 4.11
CA ARG A 270 -22.94 -33.23 5.26
C ARG A 270 -23.29 -32.25 6.38
N ALA A 271 -22.43 -31.31 6.71
CA ALA A 271 -22.65 -30.39 7.81
C ALA A 271 -23.75 -29.37 7.52
N MET A 272 -23.89 -28.96 6.25
CA MET A 272 -24.84 -27.91 5.83
C MET A 272 -26.25 -28.44 5.51
N THR A 273 -26.53 -29.72 5.77
CA THR A 273 -27.84 -30.31 5.54
C THR A 273 -28.73 -30.30 6.78
N THR A 274 -28.26 -29.72 7.89
CA THR A 274 -29.01 -29.67 9.15
C THR A 274 -29.32 -28.25 9.57
N PRO A 275 -30.44 -27.99 10.26
CA PRO A 275 -30.76 -26.66 10.81
C PRO A 275 -29.65 -26.13 11.73
N GLU A 276 -28.95 -27.01 12.44
CA GLU A 276 -27.86 -26.70 13.33
C GLU A 276 -26.66 -26.14 12.56
N GLY A 277 -26.29 -26.74 11.41
CA GLY A 277 -25.22 -26.23 10.52
C GLY A 277 -25.58 -24.87 9.93
N VAL A 278 -26.86 -24.66 9.59
CA VAL A 278 -27.34 -23.34 9.13
C VAL A 278 -27.26 -22.31 10.26
N ALA A 279 -27.64 -22.66 11.47
CA ALA A 279 -27.54 -21.77 12.65
C ALA A 279 -26.06 -21.42 12.95
N GLU A 280 -25.17 -22.42 12.84
CA GLU A 280 -23.72 -22.21 13.03
C GLU A 280 -23.14 -21.23 12.00
N LEU A 281 -23.57 -21.29 10.73
CA LEU A 281 -23.19 -20.32 9.71
C LEU A 281 -23.63 -18.89 10.10
N PHE A 282 -24.88 -18.69 10.50
CA PHE A 282 -25.36 -17.36 10.89
C PHE A 282 -24.73 -16.86 12.19
N ALA A 283 -24.45 -17.75 13.14
CA ALA A 283 -23.67 -17.39 14.33
C ALA A 283 -22.25 -16.93 13.97
N LEU A 284 -21.61 -17.59 13.00
CA LEU A 284 -20.32 -17.16 12.47
C LEU A 284 -20.40 -15.79 11.79
N LEU A 285 -21.40 -15.57 10.93
CA LEU A 285 -21.60 -14.28 10.25
C LEU A 285 -21.79 -13.14 11.27
N ASN A 286 -22.55 -13.39 12.32
CA ASN A 286 -22.73 -12.44 13.40
C ASN A 286 -21.42 -12.14 14.15
N LYS A 287 -20.61 -13.15 14.46
CA LYS A 287 -19.27 -12.94 15.07
C LYS A 287 -18.35 -12.11 14.18
N LEU A 288 -18.42 -12.32 12.86
CA LEU A 288 -17.63 -11.54 11.90
C LEU A 288 -18.03 -10.08 11.88
N LEU A 289 -19.33 -9.79 11.81
CA LEU A 289 -19.85 -8.42 11.86
C LEU A 289 -19.40 -7.71 13.13
N ASP A 290 -19.41 -8.39 14.29
CA ASP A 290 -18.88 -7.85 15.55
C ASP A 290 -17.38 -7.59 15.50
N ALA A 291 -16.62 -8.52 14.97
CA ALA A 291 -15.18 -8.38 14.86
C ALA A 291 -14.76 -7.24 13.92
N GLN A 292 -15.55 -6.96 12.89
CA GLN A 292 -15.30 -5.89 11.91
C GLN A 292 -15.68 -4.50 12.44
N SER A 293 -16.53 -4.41 13.45
CA SER A 293 -16.98 -3.14 14.03
C SER A 293 -16.02 -2.56 15.06
N ARG A 294 -14.93 -3.26 15.39
CA ARG A 294 -13.96 -2.86 16.46
C ARG A 294 -12.55 -3.15 16.07
N SER A 295 -11.64 -2.39 16.72
CA SER A 295 -10.22 -2.75 16.75
C SER A 295 -9.99 -3.75 17.87
N LEU A 296 -9.26 -4.84 17.58
CA LEU A 296 -9.06 -5.97 18.50
C LEU A 296 -7.59 -6.24 18.74
N LYS A 297 -7.25 -6.57 19.98
CA LYS A 297 -5.91 -7.04 20.39
C LYS A 297 -5.88 -8.54 20.58
N PHE A 298 -4.88 -9.19 20.03
CA PHE A 298 -4.61 -10.63 20.20
C PHE A 298 -3.11 -10.94 20.07
N ASN A 299 -2.67 -12.07 20.61
CA ASN A 299 -1.29 -12.51 20.48
C ASN A 299 -1.14 -13.41 19.26
N ALA A 300 -0.11 -13.15 18.44
CA ALA A 300 0.21 -13.97 17.28
C ALA A 300 1.72 -13.95 16.97
N ALA A 301 2.16 -14.99 16.24
CA ALA A 301 3.52 -15.05 15.72
C ALA A 301 3.68 -14.07 14.56
N VAL A 302 4.58 -13.09 14.73
CA VAL A 302 4.93 -12.08 13.73
C VAL A 302 6.33 -12.37 13.21
N TYR A 303 6.48 -12.45 11.90
CA TYR A 303 7.76 -12.66 11.23
C TYR A 303 8.45 -11.32 10.97
N ALA A 304 9.64 -11.14 11.51
CA ALA A 304 10.49 -10.00 11.17
C ALA A 304 11.00 -10.12 9.71
N PRO A 305 11.49 -9.03 9.09
CA PRO A 305 12.09 -9.08 7.76
C PRO A 305 13.28 -10.05 7.65
N THR A 306 13.92 -10.35 8.79
CA THR A 306 15.01 -11.35 8.90
C THR A 306 14.53 -12.81 8.89
N GLY A 307 13.20 -13.04 8.84
CA GLY A 307 12.60 -14.39 8.86
C GLY A 307 12.38 -14.99 10.24
N VAL A 308 12.78 -14.30 11.31
CA VAL A 308 12.58 -14.79 12.69
C VAL A 308 11.15 -14.51 13.13
N ALA A 309 10.46 -15.54 13.64
CA ALA A 309 9.12 -15.40 14.22
C ALA A 309 9.20 -15.07 15.71
N THR A 310 8.48 -14.07 16.15
CA THR A 310 8.32 -13.69 17.57
C THR A 310 6.84 -13.56 17.90
N GLU A 311 6.43 -14.03 19.07
CA GLU A 311 5.06 -13.83 19.56
C GLU A 311 4.92 -12.38 20.03
N ARG A 312 3.97 -11.64 19.44
CA ARG A 312 3.72 -10.23 19.76
C ARG A 312 2.22 -9.97 19.92
N GLU A 313 1.91 -8.92 20.67
CA GLU A 313 0.55 -8.38 20.71
C GLU A 313 0.26 -7.65 19.39
N VAL A 314 -0.73 -8.14 18.66
CA VAL A 314 -1.16 -7.59 17.36
C VAL A 314 -2.48 -6.86 17.56
N VAL A 315 -2.55 -5.66 17.04
CA VAL A 315 -3.77 -4.86 16.96
C VAL A 315 -4.32 -4.95 15.54
N ARG A 316 -5.53 -5.48 15.40
CA ARG A 316 -6.28 -5.46 14.15
C ARG A 316 -7.20 -4.25 14.13
N ILE A 317 -7.10 -3.43 13.10
CA ILE A 317 -7.94 -2.27 12.85
C ILE A 317 -8.98 -2.64 11.78
N GLY A 318 -10.05 -3.32 12.20
CA GLY A 318 -11.01 -3.86 11.25
C GLY A 318 -10.34 -4.65 10.11
N ASP A 319 -10.70 -4.32 8.87
CA ASP A 319 -10.10 -4.89 7.65
C ASP A 319 -9.06 -3.95 7.00
N PHE A 320 -8.70 -2.82 7.65
CA PHE A 320 -7.86 -1.76 7.08
C PHE A 320 -6.40 -1.78 7.54
N GLY A 321 -6.05 -2.56 8.54
CA GLY A 321 -4.66 -2.59 9.00
C GLY A 321 -4.39 -3.53 10.15
N LEU A 322 -3.10 -3.85 10.30
CA LEU A 322 -2.55 -4.67 11.37
C LEU A 322 -1.31 -3.96 11.91
N ILE A 323 -1.21 -3.85 13.22
CA ILE A 323 -0.10 -3.19 13.91
C ILE A 323 0.42 -4.09 15.02
N ALA A 324 1.74 -4.17 15.19
CA ALA A 324 2.37 -4.72 16.38
C ALA A 324 3.52 -3.80 16.80
N ASP A 325 3.60 -3.48 18.09
CA ASP A 325 4.63 -2.59 18.65
C ASP A 325 4.77 -1.26 17.88
N GLY A 326 3.65 -0.71 17.39
CA GLY A 326 3.62 0.52 16.60
C GLY A 326 4.09 0.38 15.15
N ARG A 327 4.32 -0.84 14.66
CA ARG A 327 4.73 -1.14 13.28
C ARG A 327 3.61 -1.80 12.50
N TYR A 328 3.45 -1.43 11.25
CA TYR A 328 2.48 -2.03 10.36
C TYR A 328 2.92 -3.40 9.88
N LEU A 329 1.94 -4.31 9.81
CA LEU A 329 2.15 -5.70 9.39
C LEU A 329 1.39 -5.95 8.07
N ALA A 330 1.92 -6.88 7.27
CA ALA A 330 1.23 -7.49 6.16
C ALA A 330 0.77 -8.90 6.52
N TYR A 331 -0.42 -9.25 6.09
CA TYR A 331 -0.90 -10.63 6.15
C TYR A 331 -0.71 -11.30 4.80
N ASN A 332 0.11 -12.36 4.77
CA ASN A 332 0.30 -13.18 3.58
C ASN A 332 -0.75 -14.29 3.57
N ARG A 333 -1.68 -14.25 2.61
CA ARG A 333 -2.78 -15.22 2.49
C ARG A 333 -2.30 -16.63 2.13
N GLU A 334 -1.25 -16.77 1.32
CA GLU A 334 -0.75 -18.07 0.86
C GLU A 334 -0.08 -18.85 1.98
N THR A 335 0.71 -18.16 2.82
CA THR A 335 1.44 -18.78 3.92
C THR A 335 0.71 -18.68 5.25
N ALA A 336 -0.43 -17.97 5.32
CA ALA A 336 -1.18 -17.65 6.53
C ALA A 336 -0.30 -17.02 7.65
N ARG A 337 0.67 -16.16 7.26
CA ARG A 337 1.64 -15.54 8.16
C ARG A 337 1.47 -14.05 8.26
N LEU A 338 1.72 -13.54 9.48
CA LEU A 338 1.87 -12.12 9.74
C LEU A 338 3.35 -11.75 9.60
N ALA A 339 3.65 -10.82 8.72
CA ALA A 339 5.01 -10.34 8.51
C ALA A 339 5.09 -8.82 8.75
N GLU A 340 6.15 -8.39 9.41
CA GLU A 340 6.47 -6.97 9.51
C GLU A 340 6.82 -6.45 8.11
N LEU A 341 6.26 -5.30 7.72
CA LEU A 341 6.60 -4.66 6.45
C LEU A 341 8.09 -4.34 6.43
N SER A 342 8.81 -4.71 5.39
CA SER A 342 10.24 -4.40 5.22
C SER A 342 10.50 -2.90 5.22
N ARG A 343 9.50 -2.12 4.80
CA ARG A 343 9.52 -0.66 4.86
C ARG A 343 8.27 -0.16 5.54
N GLN A 344 8.48 0.66 6.55
CA GLN A 344 7.44 1.23 7.38
C GLN A 344 7.08 2.65 6.91
N PRO A 345 5.85 3.15 7.18
CA PRO A 345 5.50 4.54 7.00
C PRO A 345 6.40 5.49 7.80
N GLY A 346 6.26 6.80 7.57
CA GLY A 346 7.05 7.81 8.26
C GLY A 346 6.93 7.77 9.79
N SER A 347 7.96 8.24 10.50
CA SER A 347 8.05 8.15 11.96
C SER A 347 6.87 8.77 12.71
N ALA A 348 6.23 9.80 12.17
CA ALA A 348 5.03 10.41 12.74
C ALA A 348 3.84 9.42 12.75
N ILE A 349 3.63 8.69 11.65
CA ILE A 349 2.58 7.68 11.54
C ILE A 349 2.85 6.50 12.48
N LEU A 350 4.11 6.06 12.59
CA LEU A 350 4.49 4.99 13.51
C LEU A 350 4.29 5.39 14.98
N ALA A 351 4.59 6.63 15.35
CA ALA A 351 4.34 7.14 16.70
C ALA A 351 2.84 7.13 17.04
N GLN A 352 1.96 7.46 16.09
CA GLN A 352 0.51 7.40 16.27
C GLN A 352 0.01 5.96 16.35
N ALA A 353 0.52 5.07 15.51
CA ALA A 353 0.22 3.64 15.56
C ALA A 353 0.62 3.03 16.92
N GLY A 354 1.76 3.43 17.48
CA GLY A 354 2.22 3.00 18.80
C GLY A 354 1.30 3.49 19.92
N ARG A 355 0.84 4.75 19.87
CA ARG A 355 -0.13 5.30 20.83
C ARG A 355 -1.47 4.57 20.74
N PHE A 356 -2.00 4.40 19.53
CA PHE A 356 -3.26 3.67 19.30
C PHE A 356 -3.21 2.26 19.89
N GLY A 357 -2.09 1.56 19.75
CA GLY A 357 -1.90 0.23 20.32
C GLY A 357 -1.91 0.19 21.86
N GLN A 358 -1.56 1.27 22.55
CA GLN A 358 -1.47 1.33 24.02
C GLN A 358 -2.77 1.80 24.68
N GLU A 359 -3.55 2.62 23.98
CA GLU A 359 -4.77 3.20 24.53
C GLU A 359 -5.96 2.25 24.39
N SER A 360 -6.82 2.26 25.39
CA SER A 360 -8.08 1.50 25.39
C SER A 360 -9.23 2.46 25.55
N ALA A 361 -10.22 2.39 24.66
CA ALA A 361 -11.49 3.13 24.72
C ALA A 361 -11.43 4.67 24.53
N SER A 362 -10.27 5.30 24.39
CA SER A 362 -10.17 6.71 24.01
C SER A 362 -10.14 6.87 22.48
N LEU A 363 -10.53 8.06 22.01
CA LEU A 363 -10.47 8.41 20.60
C LEU A 363 -9.02 8.77 20.25
N CYS A 364 -8.40 8.00 19.35
CA CYS A 364 -7.00 8.14 18.96
C CYS A 364 -6.85 8.13 17.45
N ARG A 365 -5.97 8.97 16.93
CA ARG A 365 -5.62 9.03 15.51
C ARG A 365 -4.78 7.83 15.11
N VAL A 366 -5.16 7.18 14.04
CA VAL A 366 -4.41 6.07 13.46
C VAL A 366 -4.48 6.12 11.95
N ALA A 367 -3.37 5.83 11.28
CA ALA A 367 -3.36 5.72 9.83
C ALA A 367 -3.90 4.36 9.41
N ILE A 368 -4.82 4.37 8.47
CA ILE A 368 -5.43 3.18 7.87
C ILE A 368 -5.16 3.13 6.37
N ASP A 369 -5.13 1.93 5.82
CA ASP A 369 -5.03 1.72 4.39
C ASP A 369 -6.42 1.44 3.80
N ALA A 370 -7.00 2.46 3.15
CA ALA A 370 -8.31 2.36 2.50
C ALA A 370 -8.37 1.29 1.40
N SER A 371 -7.22 0.92 0.83
CA SER A 371 -7.10 -0.07 -0.23
C SER A 371 -6.89 -1.50 0.28
N SER A 372 -7.14 -1.77 1.57
CA SER A 372 -6.93 -3.09 2.19
C SER A 372 -5.50 -3.64 2.05
N GLY A 373 -4.50 -2.76 2.20
CA GLY A 373 -3.09 -3.11 2.22
C GLY A 373 -2.33 -2.81 0.92
N GLN A 374 -2.98 -2.38 -0.15
CA GLN A 374 -2.30 -2.06 -1.41
C GLN A 374 -1.42 -0.81 -1.28
N THR A 375 -1.89 0.24 -0.61
CA THR A 375 -1.12 1.47 -0.38
C THR A 375 0.12 1.19 0.47
N LEU A 376 -0.01 0.36 1.52
CA LEU A 376 1.11 -0.08 2.34
C LEU A 376 2.12 -0.92 1.53
N GLN A 377 1.65 -1.77 0.62
CA GLN A 377 2.52 -2.53 -0.29
C GLN A 377 3.25 -1.63 -1.28
N LEU A 378 2.61 -0.59 -1.81
CA LEU A 378 3.24 0.41 -2.67
C LEU A 378 4.36 1.16 -1.94
N LEU A 379 4.19 1.49 -0.66
CA LEU A 379 5.24 2.10 0.18
C LEU A 379 6.50 1.22 0.26
N VAL A 380 6.32 -0.10 0.32
CA VAL A 380 7.45 -1.05 0.31
C VAL A 380 8.19 -1.03 -1.03
N GLN A 381 7.49 -0.76 -2.12
CA GLN A 381 8.06 -0.77 -3.48
C GLN A 381 8.78 0.55 -3.86
N ILE A 382 8.50 1.67 -3.18
CA ILE A 382 9.17 2.95 -3.47
C ILE A 382 10.61 2.88 -2.95
N PRO A 383 11.65 2.89 -3.81
CA PRO A 383 13.03 2.79 -3.36
C PRO A 383 13.46 4.04 -2.58
N SER A 384 14.26 3.86 -1.54
CA SER A 384 14.93 4.95 -0.81
C SER A 384 15.98 5.63 -1.68
N LEU A 385 16.46 6.81 -1.26
CA LEU A 385 17.56 7.47 -1.97
C LEU A 385 18.81 6.59 -2.03
N ALA A 386 19.13 5.86 -0.95
CA ALA A 386 20.24 4.92 -0.93
C ALA A 386 20.02 3.76 -1.91
N GLU A 387 18.84 3.16 -1.90
CA GLU A 387 18.48 2.09 -2.84
C GLU A 387 18.47 2.58 -4.30
N ARG A 388 18.09 3.85 -4.55
CA ARG A 388 18.18 4.45 -5.90
C ARG A 388 19.62 4.59 -6.36
N ILE A 389 20.52 4.99 -5.46
CA ILE A 389 21.96 5.03 -5.75
C ILE A 389 22.49 3.63 -6.04
N ASP A 390 22.11 2.64 -5.22
CA ASP A 390 22.50 1.24 -5.45
C ASP A 390 21.94 0.70 -6.79
N GLN A 391 20.72 1.12 -7.17
CA GLN A 391 20.13 0.79 -8.47
C GLN A 391 20.90 1.37 -9.66
N GLY A 392 21.68 2.43 -9.48
CA GLY A 392 22.57 2.96 -10.53
C GLY A 392 23.74 2.03 -10.90
N GLY A 393 23.97 0.97 -10.13
CA GLY A 393 24.99 -0.03 -10.37
C GLY A 393 26.42 0.54 -10.49
N PRO A 394 27.36 -0.17 -11.14
CA PRO A 394 28.74 0.28 -11.29
C PRO A 394 28.88 1.61 -12.03
N VAL A 395 28.01 1.86 -13.02
CA VAL A 395 28.03 3.12 -13.81
C VAL A 395 27.58 4.30 -12.95
N GLY A 396 26.52 4.11 -12.11
CA GLY A 396 26.05 5.12 -11.17
C GLY A 396 27.14 5.52 -10.17
N TYR A 397 27.82 4.55 -9.57
CA TYR A 397 28.94 4.82 -8.65
C TYR A 397 30.08 5.59 -9.32
N LEU A 398 30.39 5.30 -10.58
CA LEU A 398 31.41 6.06 -11.35
C LEU A 398 30.96 7.50 -11.57
N ILE A 399 29.68 7.74 -11.90
CA ILE A 399 29.12 9.08 -12.05
C ILE A 399 29.22 9.86 -10.74
N LEU A 400 28.86 9.25 -9.62
CA LEU A 400 28.93 9.89 -8.29
C LEU A 400 30.36 10.19 -7.85
N LEU A 401 31.32 9.32 -8.17
CA LEU A 401 32.75 9.57 -7.93
C LEU A 401 33.21 10.78 -8.72
N LEU A 402 32.88 10.87 -10.00
CA LEU A 402 33.20 12.04 -10.84
C LEU A 402 32.52 13.32 -10.33
N ALA A 403 31.27 13.22 -9.85
CA ALA A 403 30.56 14.33 -9.23
C ALA A 403 31.29 14.86 -7.99
N GLY A 404 31.71 13.95 -7.09
CA GLY A 404 32.48 14.31 -5.89
C GLY A 404 33.81 14.98 -6.22
N LEU A 405 34.56 14.45 -7.20
CA LEU A 405 35.81 15.01 -7.66
C LEU A 405 35.60 16.41 -8.27
N ALA A 406 34.62 16.59 -9.12
CA ALA A 406 34.28 17.86 -9.73
C ALA A 406 33.85 18.91 -8.70
N LEU A 407 33.04 18.51 -7.72
CA LEU A 407 32.61 19.39 -6.63
C LEU A 407 33.81 19.84 -5.79
N ALA A 408 34.70 18.91 -5.39
CA ALA A 408 35.89 19.22 -4.63
C ALA A 408 36.81 20.20 -5.38
N LEU A 409 37.03 19.94 -6.70
CA LEU A 409 37.80 20.83 -7.56
C LEU A 409 37.14 22.20 -7.69
N SER A 410 35.82 22.27 -7.84
CA SER A 410 35.07 23.52 -7.94
C SER A 410 35.20 24.37 -6.68
N VAL A 411 35.05 23.75 -5.49
CA VAL A 411 35.24 24.45 -4.20
C VAL A 411 36.67 24.96 -4.03
N TYR A 412 37.66 24.12 -4.34
CA TYR A 412 39.08 24.52 -4.30
C TYR A 412 39.35 25.71 -5.22
N ARG A 413 38.93 25.65 -6.46
CA ARG A 413 39.11 26.72 -7.45
C ARG A 413 38.35 28.00 -7.06
N PHE A 414 37.15 27.89 -6.56
CA PHE A 414 36.38 29.05 -6.06
C PHE A 414 37.13 29.78 -4.94
N ALA A 415 37.66 29.03 -3.97
CA ALA A 415 38.43 29.59 -2.87
C ALA A 415 39.75 30.25 -3.39
N GLN A 416 40.47 29.60 -4.32
CA GLN A 416 41.71 30.10 -4.91
C GLN A 416 41.47 31.40 -5.70
N LEU A 417 40.51 31.43 -6.65
CA LEU A 417 40.17 32.61 -7.43
C LEU A 417 39.69 33.78 -6.55
N THR A 418 38.97 33.45 -5.46
CA THR A 418 38.52 34.47 -4.50
C THR A 418 39.68 35.10 -3.75
N ARG A 419 40.64 34.27 -3.29
CA ARG A 419 41.88 34.75 -2.62
C ARG A 419 42.70 35.61 -3.57
N VAL A 420 42.95 35.13 -4.81
CA VAL A 420 43.67 35.90 -5.82
C VAL A 420 43.01 37.25 -6.08
N GLY A 421 41.69 37.27 -6.27
CA GLY A 421 40.94 38.51 -6.48
C GLY A 421 41.02 39.48 -5.30
N GLN A 422 41.02 38.98 -4.06
CA GLN A 422 41.18 39.80 -2.86
C GLN A 422 42.60 40.40 -2.77
N CYS A 423 43.64 39.57 -3.01
CA CYS A 423 45.03 40.02 -3.01
C CYS A 423 45.28 41.10 -4.08
N MET A 424 44.76 40.93 -5.29
CA MET A 424 44.87 41.94 -6.36
C MET A 424 44.17 43.25 -5.98
N ARG A 425 42.96 43.20 -5.44
CA ARG A 425 42.22 44.39 -4.97
C ARG A 425 42.94 45.09 -3.83
N SER A 426 43.50 44.36 -2.87
CA SER A 426 44.26 44.91 -1.75
C SER A 426 45.52 45.66 -2.24
N GLN A 427 46.22 45.12 -3.24
CA GLN A 427 47.37 45.76 -3.86
C GLN A 427 46.99 47.06 -4.56
N LEU A 428 45.86 47.08 -5.28
CA LEU A 428 45.38 48.29 -5.96
C LEU A 428 44.98 49.41 -4.99
N LEU A 429 44.49 49.07 -3.79
CA LEU A 429 44.12 50.03 -2.77
C LEU A 429 45.29 50.50 -1.89
N GLY A 430 46.28 49.63 -1.67
CA GLY A 430 47.36 49.86 -0.69
C GLY A 430 48.69 50.38 -1.25
N GLY A 431 48.84 50.49 -2.57
CA GLY A 431 50.05 51.04 -3.23
C GLY A 431 51.35 50.20 -3.07
N ASN A 432 51.37 49.14 -2.29
CA ASN A 432 52.53 48.28 -2.08
C ASN A 432 52.49 47.06 -3.03
N TRP A 433 53.58 46.85 -3.74
CA TRP A 433 53.73 45.74 -4.68
C TRP A 433 53.97 44.42 -3.94
N LEU A 434 53.04 43.51 -4.00
CA LEU A 434 53.12 42.20 -3.40
C LEU A 434 53.46 41.16 -4.49
N PRO A 435 54.63 40.50 -4.45
CA PRO A 435 55.07 39.56 -5.50
C PRO A 435 54.21 38.27 -5.52
N ASP A 436 53.41 38.00 -4.49
CA ASP A 436 52.67 36.75 -4.32
C ASP A 436 51.37 36.66 -5.14
N ASN A 437 50.96 37.72 -5.83
CA ASN A 437 49.77 37.72 -6.66
C ASN A 437 50.08 37.91 -8.16
N PRO A 438 49.19 37.54 -9.09
CA PRO A 438 49.44 37.65 -10.53
C PRO A 438 49.82 39.05 -10.99
N LEU A 439 49.14 40.08 -10.47
CA LEU A 439 49.44 41.47 -10.85
C LEU A 439 50.85 41.89 -10.38
N GLY A 440 51.21 41.58 -9.13
CA GLY A 440 52.53 41.86 -8.61
C GLY A 440 53.65 41.16 -9.39
N ARG A 441 53.46 39.92 -9.83
CA ARG A 441 54.41 39.19 -10.67
C ARG A 441 54.60 39.81 -12.04
N ILE A 442 53.53 40.27 -12.68
CA ILE A 442 53.62 40.97 -13.99
C ILE A 442 54.30 42.30 -13.82
N LEU A 443 53.96 43.11 -12.83
CA LEU A 443 54.55 44.39 -12.57
C LEU A 443 56.05 44.28 -12.20
N SER A 444 56.44 43.28 -11.40
CA SER A 444 57.83 42.99 -11.09
C SER A 444 58.65 42.61 -12.33
N LYS A 445 58.07 41.79 -13.24
CA LYS A 445 58.72 41.49 -14.51
C LYS A 445 58.91 42.75 -15.37
N LEU A 446 57.92 43.63 -15.40
CA LEU A 446 57.96 44.89 -16.08
C LEU A 446 59.09 45.77 -15.52
N GLU A 447 59.26 45.90 -14.19
CA GLU A 447 60.24 46.72 -13.52
C GLU A 447 61.65 46.24 -13.73
N HIS A 448 61.92 44.94 -13.65
CA HIS A 448 63.21 44.32 -13.76
C HIS A 448 63.67 44.02 -15.22
N SER A 449 62.82 44.32 -16.21
CA SER A 449 63.20 44.11 -17.61
C SER A 449 64.26 45.14 -18.09
N PRO A 450 65.47 44.72 -18.48
CA PRO A 450 66.51 45.59 -18.93
C PRO A 450 66.35 46.04 -20.39
N MET A 451 65.26 45.62 -21.04
CA MET A 451 65.03 45.89 -22.46
C MET A 451 64.79 47.37 -22.75
N ASN A 452 65.58 47.93 -23.68
CA ASN A 452 65.45 49.29 -24.16
C ASN A 452 64.56 49.45 -25.41
N ASP A 453 64.05 48.30 -25.93
CA ASP A 453 63.18 48.26 -27.08
C ASP A 453 61.73 48.14 -26.62
N ASP A 454 60.86 49.05 -27.07
CA ASP A 454 59.47 49.14 -26.68
C ASP A 454 58.65 47.91 -27.19
N GLU A 455 58.98 47.41 -28.39
CA GLU A 455 58.32 46.22 -28.97
C GLU A 455 58.65 44.96 -28.18
N ALA A 456 59.91 44.80 -27.74
CA ALA A 456 60.28 43.67 -26.87
C ALA A 456 59.60 43.73 -25.49
N LEU A 457 59.35 44.93 -24.96
CA LEU A 457 58.66 45.12 -23.70
C LEU A 457 57.13 44.69 -23.77
N TYR A 458 56.50 45.01 -24.90
CA TYR A 458 55.14 44.52 -25.19
C TYR A 458 55.10 43.00 -25.19
N LEU A 459 55.97 42.33 -25.87
CA LEU A 459 56.02 40.87 -25.95
C LEU A 459 56.21 40.21 -24.56
N VAL A 460 57.10 40.81 -23.73
CA VAL A 460 57.33 40.28 -22.36
C VAL A 460 56.07 40.36 -21.50
N ILE A 461 55.32 41.45 -21.64
CA ILE A 461 54.02 41.59 -20.87
C ILE A 461 52.96 40.69 -21.41
N GLU A 462 52.81 40.57 -22.72
CA GLU A 462 51.86 39.68 -23.36
C GLU A 462 52.13 38.22 -22.95
N ASP A 463 53.39 37.76 -22.98
CA ASP A 463 53.78 36.43 -22.50
C ASP A 463 53.47 36.25 -21.00
N ALA A 464 53.76 37.27 -20.18
CA ALA A 464 53.46 37.24 -18.74
C ALA A 464 51.96 37.19 -18.46
N LEU A 465 51.16 37.95 -19.20
CA LEU A 465 49.67 37.91 -19.10
C LEU A 465 49.12 36.55 -19.52
N ALA A 466 49.59 36.00 -20.65
CA ALA A 466 49.18 34.68 -21.12
C ALA A 466 49.52 33.57 -20.11
N ALA A 467 50.70 33.64 -19.50
CA ALA A 467 51.14 32.69 -18.50
C ALA A 467 50.29 32.77 -17.20
N GLU A 468 49.92 33.96 -16.75
CA GLU A 468 49.04 34.12 -15.57
C GLU A 468 47.59 33.76 -15.90
N GLN A 469 47.08 34.09 -17.09
CA GLN A 469 45.75 33.66 -17.54
C GLN A 469 45.63 32.14 -17.58
N ALA A 470 46.64 31.44 -18.09
CA ALA A 470 46.66 29.97 -18.08
C ALA A 470 46.55 29.38 -16.65
N LYS A 471 47.16 30.05 -15.65
CA LYS A 471 47.03 29.66 -14.24
C LYS A 471 45.62 29.94 -13.67
N LEU A 472 44.99 31.04 -14.07
CA LEU A 472 43.60 31.34 -13.69
C LEU A 472 42.61 30.36 -14.29
N ASP A 473 42.84 29.87 -15.49
CA ASP A 473 41.95 28.92 -16.19
C ASP A 473 42.26 27.44 -15.86
N TYR A 474 43.34 27.18 -15.11
CA TYR A 474 43.74 25.82 -14.75
C TYR A 474 42.57 25.06 -14.07
N GLY A 475 42.31 23.82 -14.51
CA GLY A 475 41.24 22.95 -13.96
C GLY A 475 39.82 23.24 -14.44
N LEU A 476 39.55 24.41 -15.05
CA LEU A 476 38.19 24.71 -15.57
C LEU A 476 37.85 23.82 -16.76
N THR A 477 38.80 23.51 -17.61
CA THR A 477 38.63 22.58 -18.73
C THR A 477 38.26 21.19 -18.26
N PHE A 478 38.80 20.73 -17.12
CA PHE A 478 38.46 19.44 -16.53
C PHE A 478 37.04 19.39 -16.01
N LEU A 479 36.55 20.47 -15.37
CA LEU A 479 35.16 20.59 -14.95
C LEU A 479 34.17 20.51 -16.15
N LYS A 480 34.53 21.22 -17.24
CA LYS A 480 33.73 21.17 -18.48
C LYS A 480 33.72 19.75 -19.07
N LEU A 481 34.82 19.04 -19.02
CA LEU A 481 34.94 17.65 -19.50
C LEU A 481 34.06 16.71 -18.68
N ILE A 482 34.11 16.79 -17.34
CA ILE A 482 33.25 15.96 -16.48
C ILE A 482 31.76 16.25 -16.75
N ALA A 483 31.37 17.51 -16.87
CA ALA A 483 29.98 17.90 -17.17
C ALA A 483 29.50 17.34 -18.52
N ALA A 484 30.40 17.18 -19.50
CA ALA A 484 30.05 16.57 -20.79
C ALA A 484 30.03 15.05 -20.74
N ILE A 485 30.91 14.41 -19.97
CA ILE A 485 31.02 12.94 -19.88
C ILE A 485 29.90 12.34 -18.99
N ALA A 486 29.49 13.02 -17.91
CA ALA A 486 28.51 12.47 -16.98
C ALA A 486 27.18 12.04 -17.65
N PRO A 487 26.55 12.82 -18.55
CA PRO A 487 25.35 12.38 -19.27
C PRO A 487 25.63 11.21 -20.24
N MET A 488 26.83 11.15 -20.82
CA MET A 488 27.21 10.04 -21.71
C MET A 488 27.37 8.73 -20.94
N LEU A 489 27.92 8.79 -19.72
CA LEU A 489 27.95 7.65 -18.81
C LEU A 489 26.53 7.24 -18.40
N GLY A 490 25.63 8.18 -18.14
CA GLY A 490 24.22 7.90 -17.91
C GLY A 490 23.56 7.17 -19.08
N LEU A 491 23.84 7.60 -20.31
CA LEU A 491 23.38 6.90 -21.52
C LEU A 491 23.99 5.50 -21.64
N LEU A 492 25.27 5.34 -21.32
CA LEU A 492 25.91 4.02 -21.27
C LEU A 492 25.20 3.09 -20.27
N GLY A 493 24.84 3.61 -19.09
CA GLY A 493 24.05 2.88 -18.10
C GLY A 493 22.70 2.40 -18.63
N THR A 494 22.02 3.19 -19.48
CA THR A 494 20.77 2.71 -20.10
C THR A 494 20.99 1.55 -21.05
N VAL A 495 22.06 1.58 -21.83
CA VAL A 495 22.38 0.49 -22.77
C VAL A 495 22.73 -0.80 -22.01
N THR A 496 23.56 -0.69 -20.95
CA THR A 496 23.94 -1.86 -20.14
C THR A 496 22.74 -2.45 -19.42
N GLY A 497 21.90 -1.65 -18.74
CA GLY A 497 20.70 -2.11 -18.06
C GLY A 497 19.68 -2.75 -18.99
N MET A 498 19.52 -2.24 -20.21
CA MET A 498 18.66 -2.90 -21.22
C MET A 498 19.25 -4.23 -21.71
N ILE A 499 20.57 -4.34 -21.86
CA ILE A 499 21.22 -5.62 -22.21
C ILE A 499 20.96 -6.66 -21.13
N GLU A 500 21.11 -6.31 -19.85
CA GLU A 500 20.84 -7.19 -18.72
C GLU A 500 19.36 -7.62 -18.68
N THR A 501 18.43 -6.70 -18.96
CA THR A 501 16.99 -7.01 -19.07
C THR A 501 16.72 -8.06 -20.16
N PHE A 502 17.28 -7.88 -21.35
CA PHE A 502 17.12 -8.84 -22.45
C PHE A 502 17.78 -10.19 -22.17
N GLN A 503 18.92 -10.20 -21.49
CA GLN A 503 19.55 -11.44 -21.04
C GLN A 503 18.71 -12.18 -20.01
N ALA A 504 18.11 -11.46 -19.05
CA ALA A 504 17.21 -12.06 -18.08
C ALA A 504 15.96 -12.67 -18.74
N ILE A 505 15.37 -11.99 -19.74
CA ILE A 505 14.25 -12.52 -20.53
C ILE A 505 14.66 -13.77 -21.31
N ALA A 506 15.84 -13.77 -21.90
CA ALA A 506 16.33 -14.91 -22.68
C ALA A 506 16.60 -16.15 -21.82
N LEU A 507 17.04 -15.97 -20.57
CA LEU A 507 17.38 -17.06 -19.65
C LEU A 507 16.15 -17.59 -18.87
N HIS A 508 15.25 -16.71 -18.44
CA HIS A 508 14.13 -17.04 -17.54
C HIS A 508 12.76 -16.94 -18.22
N GLY A 509 12.69 -16.50 -19.49
CA GLY A 509 11.45 -16.24 -20.19
C GLY A 509 10.77 -14.93 -19.73
N SER A 510 9.66 -14.58 -20.39
CA SER A 510 8.89 -13.35 -20.10
C SER A 510 7.97 -13.45 -18.87
N GLY A 511 8.11 -14.50 -18.05
CA GLY A 511 7.14 -14.83 -16.99
C GLY A 511 7.30 -14.06 -15.68
N ASP A 512 8.42 -13.38 -15.43
CA ASP A 512 8.64 -12.61 -14.19
C ASP A 512 8.80 -11.12 -14.46
N PRO A 513 7.71 -10.32 -14.28
CA PRO A 513 7.75 -8.86 -14.45
C PRO A 513 8.74 -8.15 -13.52
N LYS A 514 9.08 -8.77 -12.39
CA LYS A 514 9.97 -8.19 -11.38
C LYS A 514 11.43 -8.14 -11.86
N LEU A 515 11.89 -9.22 -12.50
CA LEU A 515 13.24 -9.28 -13.09
C LEU A 515 13.38 -8.29 -14.24
N MET A 516 12.33 -8.14 -15.05
CA MET A 516 12.32 -7.18 -16.17
C MET A 516 12.33 -5.72 -15.70
N SER A 517 11.56 -5.41 -14.65
CA SER A 517 11.46 -4.03 -14.14
C SER A 517 12.76 -3.56 -13.48
N GLY A 518 13.57 -4.46 -12.93
CA GLY A 518 14.84 -4.15 -12.29
C GLY A 518 15.84 -3.49 -13.24
N GLY A 519 16.19 -4.13 -14.35
CA GLY A 519 17.13 -3.60 -15.34
C GLY A 519 16.64 -2.34 -16.06
N ILE A 520 15.29 -2.21 -16.28
CA ILE A 520 14.73 -0.96 -16.82
C ILE A 520 14.88 0.18 -15.79
N SER A 521 14.64 -0.10 -14.51
CA SER A 521 14.80 0.89 -13.44
C SER A 521 16.26 1.36 -13.34
N GLU A 522 17.23 0.44 -13.37
CA GLU A 522 18.65 0.72 -13.36
C GLU A 522 19.04 1.63 -14.53
N ALA A 523 18.59 1.29 -15.73
CA ALA A 523 18.82 2.10 -16.92
C ALA A 523 18.33 3.55 -16.76
N LEU A 524 17.13 3.75 -16.22
CA LEU A 524 16.55 5.10 -16.04
C LEU A 524 17.27 5.88 -14.93
N VAL A 525 17.62 5.22 -13.83
CA VAL A 525 18.30 5.86 -12.69
C VAL A 525 19.67 6.40 -13.09
N THR A 526 20.48 5.64 -13.82
CA THR A 526 21.80 6.10 -14.28
C THR A 526 21.74 7.34 -15.14
N THR A 527 20.71 7.47 -15.98
CA THR A 527 20.51 8.70 -16.78
C THR A 527 20.19 9.90 -15.90
N VAL A 528 19.31 9.71 -14.90
CA VAL A 528 18.98 10.78 -13.95
C VAL A 528 20.22 11.20 -13.16
N GLU A 529 21.04 10.26 -12.68
CA GLU A 529 22.31 10.55 -11.98
C GLU A 529 23.29 11.32 -12.85
N GLY A 530 23.42 10.95 -14.12
CA GLY A 530 24.25 11.66 -15.09
C GLY A 530 23.83 13.12 -15.28
N LEU A 531 22.55 13.38 -15.43
CA LEU A 531 21.99 14.73 -15.60
C LEU A 531 22.07 15.56 -14.30
N VAL A 532 21.73 14.97 -13.15
CA VAL A 532 21.80 15.60 -11.83
C VAL A 532 23.25 15.99 -11.49
N THR A 533 24.23 15.21 -11.97
CA THR A 533 25.64 15.52 -11.84
C THR A 533 26.07 16.63 -12.81
N ALA A 534 25.72 16.54 -14.08
CA ALA A 534 26.20 17.44 -15.12
C ALA A 534 25.70 18.88 -14.95
N ILE A 535 24.42 19.08 -14.62
CA ILE A 535 23.82 20.41 -14.58
C ILE A 535 24.49 21.32 -13.52
N PRO A 536 24.65 20.89 -12.24
CA PRO A 536 25.36 21.71 -11.26
C PRO A 536 26.81 21.97 -11.61
N ILE A 537 27.53 20.98 -12.15
CA ILE A 537 28.93 21.13 -12.53
C ILE A 537 29.08 22.16 -13.67
N LEU A 538 28.17 22.14 -14.65
CA LEU A 538 28.15 23.12 -15.73
C LEU A 538 27.89 24.54 -15.22
N LEU A 539 26.98 24.71 -14.28
CA LEU A 539 26.74 26.00 -13.63
C LEU A 539 27.96 26.47 -12.85
N LEU A 540 28.61 25.60 -12.07
CA LEU A 540 29.82 25.92 -11.33
C LEU A 540 30.96 26.27 -12.26
N HIS A 541 31.15 25.53 -13.36
CA HIS A 541 32.13 25.86 -14.40
C HIS A 541 31.87 27.25 -14.98
N SER A 542 30.62 27.59 -15.34
CA SER A 542 30.28 28.91 -15.89
C SER A 542 30.59 30.04 -14.91
N LEU A 543 30.24 29.89 -13.63
CA LEU A 543 30.55 30.86 -12.57
C LEU A 543 32.05 31.04 -12.36
N LEU A 544 32.80 29.95 -12.33
CA LEU A 544 34.26 29.97 -12.16
C LEU A 544 34.98 30.58 -13.39
N SER A 545 34.52 30.22 -14.59
CA SER A 545 35.03 30.77 -15.85
C SER A 545 34.78 32.28 -15.94
N GLY A 546 33.56 32.73 -15.60
CA GLY A 546 33.28 34.17 -15.55
C GLY A 546 34.15 34.92 -14.53
N LYS A 547 34.43 34.31 -13.37
CA LYS A 547 35.35 34.88 -12.37
C LYS A 547 36.80 34.90 -12.82
N SER A 548 37.29 33.85 -13.50
CA SER A 548 38.62 33.80 -14.10
C SER A 548 38.81 34.90 -15.15
N GLN A 549 37.82 35.01 -16.06
CA GLN A 549 37.82 36.05 -17.11
C GLN A 549 37.82 37.50 -16.53
N ALA A 550 37.01 37.73 -15.49
CA ALA A 550 36.98 39.04 -14.83
C ALA A 550 38.32 39.40 -14.18
N LEU A 551 39.01 38.41 -13.58
CA LEU A 551 40.34 38.61 -13.03
C LEU A 551 41.40 38.81 -14.14
N GLY A 552 41.27 38.10 -15.25
CA GLY A 552 42.12 38.28 -16.44
C GLY A 552 41.98 39.69 -17.03
N ALA A 553 40.78 40.16 -17.23
CA ALA A 553 40.52 41.51 -17.71
C ALA A 553 41.07 42.60 -16.77
N LEU A 554 40.98 42.37 -15.45
CA LEU A 554 41.57 43.26 -14.45
C LEU A 554 43.09 43.28 -14.55
N LEU A 555 43.73 42.11 -14.75
CA LEU A 555 45.19 41.98 -14.96
C LEU A 555 45.62 42.73 -16.21
N GLU A 556 44.97 42.53 -17.32
CA GLU A 556 45.26 43.15 -18.61
C GLU A 556 45.15 44.68 -18.52
N ALA A 557 44.07 45.18 -17.94
CA ALA A 557 43.88 46.62 -17.80
C ALA A 557 44.98 47.29 -16.98
N HIS A 558 45.38 46.69 -15.85
CA HIS A 558 46.42 47.29 -15.00
C HIS A 558 47.84 47.07 -15.51
N ALA A 559 48.13 45.96 -16.18
CA ALA A 559 49.39 45.71 -16.82
C ALA A 559 49.61 46.67 -17.99
N SER A 560 48.59 46.89 -18.82
CA SER A 560 48.63 47.86 -19.93
C SER A 560 48.77 49.28 -19.45
N ALA A 561 48.10 49.69 -18.36
CA ALA A 561 48.24 51.01 -17.76
C ALA A 561 49.66 51.24 -17.21
N ALA A 562 50.28 50.26 -16.55
CA ALA A 562 51.63 50.31 -16.04
C ALA A 562 52.70 50.37 -17.17
N LEU A 563 52.44 49.64 -18.26
CA LEU A 563 53.28 49.73 -19.45
C LEU A 563 53.24 51.11 -20.08
N ALA A 564 52.07 51.70 -20.28
CA ALA A 564 51.87 53.01 -20.81
C ALA A 564 52.62 54.07 -19.99
N GLN A 565 52.49 54.04 -18.67
CA GLN A 565 53.19 54.93 -17.75
C GLN A 565 54.73 54.79 -17.90
N ARG A 566 55.22 53.59 -18.08
CA ARG A 566 56.65 53.36 -18.26
C ARG A 566 57.19 53.87 -19.61
N LEU A 567 56.43 53.74 -20.68
CA LEU A 567 56.70 54.27 -22.00
C LEU A 567 56.66 55.80 -22.02
N GLU A 568 55.67 56.41 -21.38
CA GLU A 568 55.57 57.86 -21.21
C GLU A 568 56.80 58.44 -20.43
N ALA A 569 57.18 57.74 -19.35
CA ALA A 569 58.37 58.15 -18.58
C ALA A 569 59.70 58.10 -19.39
N ARG A 570 59.77 57.24 -20.44
CA ARG A 570 60.95 57.16 -21.35
C ARG A 570 60.92 58.20 -22.46
N HIS A 571 59.74 58.46 -22.97
CA HIS A 571 59.55 59.46 -24.06
C HIS A 571 58.75 60.64 -23.58
N PRO A 572 59.27 61.44 -22.65
CA PRO A 572 58.54 62.59 -22.19
C PRO A 572 58.13 63.48 -23.37
N VAL A 573 56.81 63.59 -23.62
CA VAL A 573 56.30 64.55 -24.62
C VAL A 573 56.79 65.94 -24.17
N PRO A 574 57.55 66.68 -24.98
CA PRO A 574 57.97 68.03 -24.58
C PRO A 574 56.69 68.87 -24.44
N GLY A 575 56.37 69.20 -23.16
CA GLY A 575 55.22 70.02 -22.83
C GLY A 575 55.24 71.33 -23.56
N ASN A 576 54.09 71.73 -24.08
CA ASN A 576 53.85 73.14 -24.46
C ASN A 576 54.11 73.98 -23.21
N ALA A 577 55.20 74.67 -23.20
CA ALA A 577 55.52 75.73 -22.26
C ALA A 577 54.67 76.97 -22.58
#